data_ed9b85bf9f241f383ed5fbda03c3e94c
#
_entry.id   ed9b85bf9f241f383ed5fbda03c3e94c
#
_cell.length_a   1.000
_cell.length_b   1.000
_cell.length_c   1.000
_cell.angle_alpha   90.00
_cell.angle_beta   90.00
_cell.angle_gamma   90.00
#
_symmetry.space_group_name_H-M   'P 1'
#
loop_
_entity.id
_entity.type
_entity.pdbx_description
1 polymer ?
#
loop_
_entity_poly.entity_id
_entity_poly.type
_entity_poly.pdbx_seq_one_letter_code
_entity_poly.pdbx_strand_id
1 'polypeptide(L)'
;MASSSDLADILAVRGLVAGYGGRPVASGIGMTLKPGDILGLLGANGSGKSTLLKAITGQIRLEGGSVTIDGVDLAGAPERAKVGFGLAIDPPDLPAALTGRQYLQLVASIRGCVEDDWPGVDIAGRLGLRRWIERPIAEYSLGTRAKIAIAAALLGAPPLLIFDESLNGLDPLAAFEVKRIIRALALSGRHAASISTHVVEAVPGLCTRAVLLADGRIARDWDARQLAEANRTPGAFEADVMRALEAQAAEA
;
A
#
# COMPACT_ATOMS: atom_id res chain seq x y z
N MET A 1 12.28 -26.82 5.15
CA MET A 1 11.55 -25.57 5.46
C MET A 1 12.62 -24.52 5.78
N ALA A 2 12.90 -23.61 4.86
CA ALA A 2 13.83 -22.52 5.09
C ALA A 2 13.26 -21.62 6.21
N SER A 3 14.11 -21.24 7.16
CA SER A 3 13.73 -20.34 8.25
C SER A 3 13.31 -18.99 7.66
N SER A 4 12.24 -18.40 8.18
CA SER A 4 11.67 -17.11 7.77
C SER A 4 12.65 -15.91 7.88
N SER A 5 13.88 -16.14 8.36
CA SER A 5 14.93 -15.12 8.55
C SER A 5 15.80 -14.86 7.32
N ASP A 6 15.75 -15.69 6.27
CA ASP A 6 16.68 -15.63 5.13
C ASP A 6 16.10 -14.99 3.85
N LEU A 7 14.81 -14.61 3.85
CA LEU A 7 14.23 -13.96 2.69
C LEU A 7 14.63 -12.46 2.67
N ALA A 8 15.13 -12.00 1.52
CA ALA A 8 15.45 -10.59 1.31
C ALA A 8 14.19 -9.71 1.47
N ASP A 9 14.37 -8.51 2.03
CA ASP A 9 13.27 -7.56 2.21
C ASP A 9 12.79 -7.05 0.84
N ILE A 10 11.47 -7.08 0.62
CA ILE A 10 10.83 -6.42 -0.53
C ILE A 10 10.85 -4.90 -0.35
N LEU A 11 10.63 -4.42 0.87
CA LEU A 11 10.75 -3.02 1.25
C LEU A 11 11.66 -2.92 2.48
N ALA A 12 12.66 -2.06 2.42
CA ALA A 12 13.41 -1.63 3.60
C ALA A 12 13.44 -0.10 3.67
N VAL A 13 12.94 0.44 4.77
CA VAL A 13 12.94 1.86 5.12
C VAL A 13 13.81 2.04 6.34
N ARG A 14 14.82 2.91 6.28
CA ARG A 14 15.77 3.11 7.38
C ARG A 14 15.93 4.59 7.70
N GLY A 15 15.46 4.98 8.89
CA GLY A 15 15.58 6.34 9.40
C GLY A 15 14.99 7.41 8.50
N LEU A 16 13.91 7.09 7.75
CA LEU A 16 13.32 7.98 6.76
C LEU A 16 12.84 9.26 7.42
N VAL A 17 13.22 10.39 6.81
CA VAL A 17 12.71 11.72 7.11
C VAL A 17 12.20 12.33 5.81
N ALA A 18 10.96 12.80 5.82
CA ALA A 18 10.32 13.43 4.67
C ALA A 18 9.24 14.44 5.08
N GLY A 19 9.10 15.49 4.30
CA GLY A 19 8.13 16.54 4.58
C GLY A 19 8.03 17.56 3.44
N TYR A 20 7.56 18.75 3.76
CA TYR A 20 7.33 19.83 2.81
C TYR A 20 7.89 21.14 3.33
N GLY A 21 8.61 21.89 2.46
CA GLY A 21 9.14 23.20 2.80
C GLY A 21 10.10 23.20 4.00
N GLY A 22 10.90 22.12 4.16
CA GLY A 22 11.84 21.96 5.27
C GLY A 22 11.17 21.63 6.62
N ARG A 23 9.91 21.28 6.62
CA ARG A 23 9.20 20.79 7.81
C ARG A 23 8.93 19.29 7.67
N PRO A 24 9.60 18.46 8.48
CA PRO A 24 9.37 17.02 8.49
C PRO A 24 7.92 16.70 8.89
N VAL A 25 7.26 15.82 8.12
CA VAL A 25 5.94 15.26 8.42
C VAL A 25 6.06 13.80 8.83
N ALA A 26 7.04 13.08 8.28
CA ALA A 26 7.45 11.75 8.72
C ALA A 26 8.91 11.81 9.17
N SER A 27 9.25 11.28 10.34
CA SER A 27 10.57 11.45 10.93
C SER A 27 11.05 10.18 11.65
N GLY A 28 12.25 9.72 11.28
CA GLY A 28 12.90 8.58 11.92
C GLY A 28 12.21 7.25 11.65
N ILE A 29 11.47 7.14 10.54
CA ILE A 29 10.72 5.91 10.22
C ILE A 29 11.68 4.79 9.82
N GLY A 30 11.54 3.65 10.53
CA GLY A 30 12.21 2.40 10.20
C GLY A 30 11.22 1.27 10.11
N MET A 31 11.13 0.58 8.96
CA MET A 31 10.29 -0.60 8.78
C MET A 31 10.77 -1.46 7.63
N THR A 32 10.44 -2.74 7.66
CA THR A 32 10.71 -3.68 6.57
C THR A 32 9.46 -4.48 6.23
N LEU A 33 9.33 -4.88 4.96
CA LEU A 33 8.34 -5.84 4.51
C LEU A 33 9.05 -6.99 3.81
N LYS A 34 8.71 -8.20 4.21
CA LYS A 34 9.19 -9.46 3.60
C LYS A 34 8.15 -10.02 2.65
N PRO A 35 8.55 -10.93 1.73
CA PRO A 35 7.60 -11.72 0.97
C PRO A 35 6.57 -12.38 1.89
N GLY A 36 5.28 -12.20 1.58
CA GLY A 36 4.17 -12.70 2.38
C GLY A 36 3.57 -11.67 3.36
N ASP A 37 4.24 -10.55 3.60
CA ASP A 37 3.71 -9.52 4.50
C ASP A 37 2.56 -8.74 3.85
N ILE A 38 1.49 -8.54 4.61
CA ILE A 38 0.43 -7.58 4.34
C ILE A 38 0.42 -6.61 5.52
N LEU A 39 1.00 -5.42 5.33
CA LEU A 39 1.10 -4.39 6.36
C LEU A 39 -0.13 -3.49 6.35
N GLY A 40 -0.81 -3.38 7.49
CA GLY A 40 -1.76 -2.32 7.77
C GLY A 40 -1.03 -1.08 8.30
N LEU A 41 -1.03 0.01 7.53
CA LEU A 41 -0.50 1.31 7.97
C LEU A 41 -1.65 2.14 8.54
N LEU A 42 -1.74 2.16 9.86
CA LEU A 42 -2.78 2.85 10.62
C LEU A 42 -2.36 4.27 11.01
N GLY A 43 -3.31 5.11 11.25
CA GLY A 43 -3.12 6.46 11.79
C GLY A 43 -4.29 7.38 11.47
N ALA A 44 -4.48 8.40 12.28
CA ALA A 44 -5.49 9.44 12.04
C ALA A 44 -5.20 10.24 10.74
N ASN A 45 -6.17 10.99 10.27
CA ASN A 45 -5.93 11.95 9.20
C ASN A 45 -4.90 13.00 9.66
N GLY A 46 -3.91 13.27 8.82
CA GLY A 46 -2.81 14.16 9.17
C GLY A 46 -1.64 13.50 9.92
N SER A 47 -1.70 12.21 10.27
CA SER A 47 -0.61 11.52 10.96
C SER A 47 0.67 11.33 10.12
N GLY A 48 0.62 11.60 8.81
CA GLY A 48 1.76 11.50 7.90
C GLY A 48 1.76 10.25 7.00
N LYS A 49 0.71 9.41 6.99
CA LYS A 49 0.63 8.17 6.17
C LYS A 49 0.90 8.43 4.69
N SER A 50 0.14 9.34 4.06
CA SER A 50 0.31 9.65 2.63
C SER A 50 1.66 10.30 2.33
N THR A 51 2.21 11.11 3.27
CA THR A 51 3.57 11.66 3.13
C THR A 51 4.61 10.54 3.17
N LEU A 52 4.48 9.60 4.09
CA LEU A 52 5.35 8.42 4.16
C LEU A 52 5.27 7.58 2.88
N LEU A 53 4.07 7.29 2.39
CA LEU A 53 3.90 6.53 1.15
C LEU A 53 4.44 7.28 -0.07
N LYS A 54 4.24 8.60 -0.17
CA LYS A 54 4.84 9.43 -1.22
C LYS A 54 6.37 9.43 -1.17
N ALA A 55 6.95 9.43 0.03
CA ALA A 55 8.40 9.33 0.22
C ALA A 55 8.93 7.94 -0.21
N ILE A 56 8.28 6.86 0.21
CA ILE A 56 8.63 5.48 -0.17
C ILE A 56 8.55 5.26 -1.68
N THR A 57 7.59 5.90 -2.36
CA THR A 57 7.39 5.78 -3.81
C THR A 57 8.18 6.80 -4.64
N GLY A 58 8.97 7.66 -3.98
CA GLY A 58 9.81 8.66 -4.64
C GLY A 58 9.02 9.82 -5.29
N GLN A 59 7.78 10.06 -4.85
CA GLN A 59 6.98 11.21 -5.28
C GLN A 59 7.41 12.50 -4.57
N ILE A 60 8.01 12.38 -3.38
CA ILE A 60 8.66 13.48 -2.68
C ILE A 60 10.08 13.06 -2.30
N ARG A 61 10.98 14.03 -2.21
CA ARG A 61 12.39 13.80 -1.87
C ARG A 61 12.51 13.42 -0.39
N LEU A 62 13.41 12.47 -0.09
CA LEU A 62 13.84 12.19 1.27
C LEU A 62 14.71 13.34 1.78
N GLU A 63 14.46 13.79 3.00
CA GLU A 63 15.31 14.73 3.74
C GLU A 63 16.38 13.97 4.55
N GLY A 64 16.16 12.68 4.80
CA GLY A 64 17.08 11.77 5.48
C GLY A 64 16.68 10.32 5.39
N GLY A 65 17.61 9.43 5.73
CA GLY A 65 17.40 7.99 5.67
C GLY A 65 17.51 7.40 4.27
N SER A 66 17.01 6.17 4.10
CA SER A 66 17.03 5.46 2.83
C SER A 66 15.80 4.57 2.65
N VAL A 67 15.46 4.32 1.39
CA VAL A 67 14.41 3.39 0.97
C VAL A 67 14.98 2.45 -0.08
N THR A 68 14.83 1.16 0.15
CA THR A 68 15.20 0.11 -0.81
C THR A 68 13.96 -0.70 -1.16
N ILE A 69 13.70 -0.90 -2.44
CA ILE A 69 12.57 -1.69 -2.96
C ILE A 69 13.13 -2.81 -3.82
N ASP A 70 12.81 -4.05 -3.46
CA ASP A 70 13.31 -5.26 -4.12
C ASP A 70 14.84 -5.24 -4.33
N GLY A 71 15.56 -4.85 -3.29
CA GLY A 71 17.02 -4.71 -3.31
C GLY A 71 17.56 -3.49 -4.05
N VAL A 72 16.70 -2.63 -4.61
CA VAL A 72 17.11 -1.44 -5.39
C VAL A 72 16.96 -0.18 -4.52
N ASP A 73 18.05 0.59 -4.35
CA ASP A 73 18.02 1.88 -3.66
C ASP A 73 17.25 2.92 -4.46
N LEU A 74 16.23 3.51 -3.82
CA LEU A 74 15.34 4.48 -4.47
C LEU A 74 16.06 5.77 -4.88
N ALA A 75 17.03 6.23 -4.08
CA ALA A 75 17.76 7.46 -4.38
C ALA A 75 18.82 7.25 -5.48
N GLY A 76 19.49 6.10 -5.47
CA GLY A 76 20.56 5.77 -6.41
C GLY A 76 20.07 5.30 -7.77
N ALA A 77 18.90 4.64 -7.84
CA ALA A 77 18.36 4.07 -9.07
C ALA A 77 16.83 4.18 -9.13
N PRO A 78 16.26 5.41 -9.14
CA PRO A 78 14.82 5.62 -8.98
C PRO A 78 13.96 4.94 -10.03
N GLU A 79 14.37 4.93 -11.30
CA GLU A 79 13.62 4.30 -12.39
C GLU A 79 13.53 2.78 -12.20
N ARG A 80 14.60 2.14 -11.73
CA ARG A 80 14.62 0.71 -11.44
C ARG A 80 13.79 0.39 -10.21
N ALA A 81 13.88 1.20 -9.15
CA ALA A 81 13.11 1.01 -7.92
C ALA A 81 11.61 1.12 -8.18
N LYS A 82 11.18 2.05 -9.05
CA LYS A 82 9.77 2.27 -9.41
C LYS A 82 9.12 1.08 -10.14
N VAL A 83 9.89 0.26 -10.84
CA VAL A 83 9.37 -0.97 -11.44
C VAL A 83 9.01 -2.01 -10.37
N GLY A 84 9.70 -1.98 -9.23
CA GLY A 84 9.52 -2.92 -8.11
C GLY A 84 8.22 -2.74 -7.31
N PHE A 85 7.41 -1.71 -7.59
CA PHE A 85 6.15 -1.53 -6.87
C PHE A 85 4.97 -1.17 -7.75
N GLY A 86 3.78 -1.52 -7.28
CA GLY A 86 2.50 -1.08 -7.80
C GLY A 86 1.79 -0.17 -6.81
N LEU A 87 1.49 1.05 -7.23
CA LEU A 87 0.75 2.02 -6.43
C LEU A 87 -0.65 2.20 -6.99
N ALA A 88 -1.67 1.96 -6.16
CA ALA A 88 -3.01 2.44 -6.43
C ALA A 88 -3.06 3.92 -6.06
N ILE A 89 -2.93 4.78 -7.08
CA ILE A 89 -2.97 6.24 -6.90
C ILE A 89 -4.35 6.70 -6.44
N ASP A 90 -4.40 7.85 -5.79
CA ASP A 90 -5.66 8.44 -5.34
C ASP A 90 -6.62 8.67 -6.54
N PRO A 91 -7.88 8.25 -6.47
CA PRO A 91 -8.86 8.42 -7.55
C PRO A 91 -8.96 9.82 -8.17
N PRO A 92 -8.86 10.94 -7.44
CA PRO A 92 -8.77 12.29 -8.00
C PRO A 92 -7.54 12.54 -8.89
N ASP A 93 -6.43 11.86 -8.63
CA ASP A 93 -5.16 12.06 -9.35
C ASP A 93 -5.07 11.26 -10.66
N LEU A 94 -6.09 10.44 -10.96
CA LEU A 94 -6.16 9.69 -12.20
C LEU A 94 -6.27 10.62 -13.43
N PRO A 95 -5.59 10.29 -14.55
CA PRO A 95 -5.61 11.10 -15.77
C PRO A 95 -6.99 11.07 -16.42
N ALA A 96 -7.83 12.04 -16.09
CA ALA A 96 -9.25 12.12 -16.45
C ALA A 96 -9.50 12.05 -17.98
N ALA A 97 -8.56 12.55 -18.79
CA ALA A 97 -8.68 12.58 -20.25
C ALA A 97 -8.42 11.22 -20.93
N LEU A 98 -7.74 10.30 -20.24
CA LEU A 98 -7.47 8.98 -20.79
C LEU A 98 -8.67 8.05 -20.60
N THR A 99 -8.84 7.08 -21.52
CA THR A 99 -9.69 5.92 -21.25
C THR A 99 -9.02 4.99 -20.25
N GLY A 100 -9.81 4.12 -19.60
CA GLY A 100 -9.26 3.10 -18.71
C GLY A 100 -8.21 2.23 -19.41
N ARG A 101 -8.44 1.84 -20.67
CA ARG A 101 -7.47 1.09 -21.47
C ARG A 101 -6.18 1.88 -21.70
N GLN A 102 -6.28 3.14 -22.14
CA GLN A 102 -5.11 3.98 -22.34
C GLN A 102 -4.29 4.17 -21.07
N TYR A 103 -4.96 4.28 -19.91
CA TYR A 103 -4.28 4.36 -18.63
C TYR A 103 -3.56 3.05 -18.28
N LEU A 104 -4.20 1.89 -18.46
CA LEU A 104 -3.55 0.59 -18.24
C LEU A 104 -2.37 0.38 -19.20
N GLN A 105 -2.50 0.74 -20.48
CA GLN A 105 -1.41 0.70 -21.47
C GLN A 105 -0.23 1.59 -21.06
N LEU A 106 -0.50 2.80 -20.57
CA LEU A 106 0.53 3.70 -20.07
C LEU A 106 1.30 3.07 -18.91
N VAL A 107 0.59 2.53 -17.91
CA VAL A 107 1.23 1.87 -16.75
C VAL A 107 1.99 0.62 -17.18
N ALA A 108 1.43 -0.18 -18.08
CA ALA A 108 2.08 -1.38 -18.62
C ALA A 108 3.38 -1.03 -19.35
N SER A 109 3.38 0.02 -20.19
CA SER A 109 4.56 0.47 -20.91
C SER A 109 5.69 0.91 -19.96
N ILE A 110 5.36 1.59 -18.86
CA ILE A 110 6.33 2.00 -17.84
C ILE A 110 6.93 0.78 -17.13
N ARG A 111 6.15 -0.28 -16.93
CA ARG A 111 6.60 -1.51 -16.26
C ARG A 111 7.19 -2.56 -17.19
N GLY A 112 7.14 -2.34 -18.51
CA GLY A 112 7.62 -3.31 -19.49
C GLY A 112 6.77 -4.58 -19.59
N CYS A 113 5.46 -4.48 -19.28
CA CYS A 113 4.47 -5.55 -19.41
C CYS A 113 3.34 -5.15 -20.37
N VAL A 114 2.32 -6.00 -20.54
CA VAL A 114 1.13 -5.69 -21.35
C VAL A 114 -0.04 -5.24 -20.46
N GLU A 115 -1.05 -4.59 -21.04
CA GLU A 115 -2.15 -3.94 -20.33
C GLU A 115 -3.12 -4.87 -19.58
N ASP A 116 -3.01 -6.17 -19.79
CA ASP A 116 -3.79 -7.23 -19.14
C ASP A 116 -2.92 -8.30 -18.46
N ASP A 117 -1.65 -7.98 -18.25
CA ASP A 117 -0.70 -8.84 -17.53
C ASP A 117 -0.95 -8.78 -16.00
N TRP A 118 -2.02 -9.42 -15.58
CA TRP A 118 -2.34 -9.58 -14.16
C TRP A 118 -2.00 -10.98 -13.65
N PRO A 119 -1.73 -11.13 -12.35
CA PRO A 119 -1.26 -12.37 -11.75
C PRO A 119 -2.32 -13.49 -11.79
N GLY A 120 -2.44 -14.15 -12.94
CA GLY A 120 -3.27 -15.35 -13.12
C GLY A 120 -4.78 -15.16 -13.01
N VAL A 121 -5.30 -13.91 -13.05
CA VAL A 121 -6.71 -13.58 -12.92
C VAL A 121 -7.11 -12.40 -13.81
N ASP A 122 -8.32 -12.43 -14.33
CA ASP A 122 -8.93 -11.30 -15.05
C ASP A 122 -9.40 -10.23 -14.06
N ILE A 123 -8.53 -9.30 -13.72
CA ILE A 123 -8.84 -8.21 -12.79
C ILE A 123 -9.93 -7.30 -13.35
N ALA A 124 -9.89 -6.97 -14.65
CA ALA A 124 -10.88 -6.11 -15.28
C ALA A 124 -12.29 -6.71 -15.19
N GLY A 125 -12.42 -8.02 -15.42
CA GLY A 125 -13.68 -8.74 -15.27
C GLY A 125 -14.15 -8.81 -13.81
N ARG A 126 -13.26 -9.18 -12.88
CA ARG A 126 -13.60 -9.33 -11.45
C ARG A 126 -14.01 -8.01 -10.79
N LEU A 127 -13.42 -6.91 -11.19
CA LEU A 127 -13.77 -5.58 -10.68
C LEU A 127 -14.90 -4.90 -11.47
N GLY A 128 -15.46 -5.58 -12.50
CA GLY A 128 -16.55 -5.05 -13.32
C GLY A 128 -16.13 -3.86 -14.19
N LEU A 129 -14.85 -3.78 -14.55
CA LEU A 129 -14.29 -2.68 -15.34
C LEU A 129 -14.54 -2.82 -16.85
N ARG A 130 -14.85 -4.01 -17.36
CA ARG A 130 -14.96 -4.26 -18.83
C ARG A 130 -15.88 -3.27 -19.56
N ARG A 131 -17.00 -2.88 -18.94
CA ARG A 131 -17.96 -1.93 -19.53
C ARG A 131 -17.48 -0.48 -19.50
N TRP A 132 -16.45 -0.19 -18.71
CA TRP A 132 -15.90 1.16 -18.49
C TRP A 132 -14.61 1.39 -19.24
N ILE A 133 -13.87 0.33 -19.55
CA ILE A 133 -12.46 0.38 -19.96
C ILE A 133 -12.21 1.26 -21.21
N GLU A 134 -13.21 1.36 -22.10
CA GLU A 134 -13.14 2.18 -23.30
C GLU A 134 -13.65 3.62 -23.11
N ARG A 135 -14.18 3.92 -21.94
CA ARG A 135 -14.67 5.27 -21.62
C ARG A 135 -13.60 6.13 -20.98
N PRO A 136 -13.66 7.46 -21.15
CA PRO A 136 -12.80 8.38 -20.42
C PRO A 136 -12.94 8.21 -18.90
N ILE A 137 -11.82 8.28 -18.17
CA ILE A 137 -11.81 8.19 -16.70
C ILE A 137 -12.62 9.34 -16.07
N ALA A 138 -12.75 10.47 -16.77
CA ALA A 138 -13.63 11.57 -16.36
C ALA A 138 -15.07 11.12 -16.06
N GLU A 139 -15.59 10.12 -16.80
CA GLU A 139 -16.94 9.60 -16.67
C GLU A 139 -17.09 8.55 -15.54
N TYR A 140 -15.99 8.14 -14.89
CA TYR A 140 -16.01 7.12 -13.86
C TYR A 140 -16.54 7.68 -12.54
N SER A 141 -17.38 6.91 -11.85
CA SER A 141 -17.66 7.14 -10.44
C SER A 141 -16.40 7.01 -9.60
N LEU A 142 -16.39 7.57 -8.39
CA LEU A 142 -15.26 7.45 -7.47
C LEU A 142 -14.85 5.98 -7.25
N GLY A 143 -15.83 5.09 -7.02
CA GLY A 143 -15.58 3.66 -6.86
C GLY A 143 -15.01 2.99 -8.12
N THR A 144 -15.46 3.42 -9.33
CA THR A 144 -14.90 2.89 -10.59
C THR A 144 -13.46 3.40 -10.81
N ARG A 145 -13.16 4.65 -10.41
CA ARG A 145 -11.80 5.19 -10.40
C ARG A 145 -10.89 4.42 -9.45
N ALA A 146 -11.36 4.11 -8.24
CA ALA A 146 -10.60 3.27 -7.30
C ALA A 146 -10.29 1.89 -7.90
N LYS A 147 -11.26 1.26 -8.56
CA LYS A 147 -11.07 -0.03 -9.22
C LYS A 147 -10.01 -0.01 -10.31
N ILE A 148 -10.00 1.02 -11.19
CA ILE A 148 -8.99 1.11 -12.25
C ILE A 148 -7.59 1.42 -11.69
N ALA A 149 -7.48 2.24 -10.65
CA ALA A 149 -6.22 2.49 -9.94
C ALA A 149 -5.64 1.19 -9.34
N ILE A 150 -6.49 0.38 -8.70
CA ILE A 150 -6.09 -0.92 -8.15
C ILE A 150 -5.70 -1.89 -9.27
N ALA A 151 -6.47 -1.95 -10.37
CA ALA A 151 -6.13 -2.78 -11.52
C ALA A 151 -4.75 -2.41 -12.08
N ALA A 152 -4.46 -1.11 -12.22
CA ALA A 152 -3.16 -0.61 -12.66
C ALA A 152 -2.04 -0.95 -11.67
N ALA A 153 -2.29 -0.88 -10.36
CA ALA A 153 -1.31 -1.26 -9.35
C ALA A 153 -0.88 -2.72 -9.45
N LEU A 154 -1.79 -3.60 -9.84
CA LEU A 154 -1.59 -5.05 -9.95
C LEU A 154 -0.94 -5.51 -11.26
N LEU A 155 -0.84 -4.64 -12.29
CA LEU A 155 -0.24 -4.99 -13.57
C LEU A 155 1.22 -5.44 -13.42
N GLY A 156 1.59 -6.51 -14.13
CA GLY A 156 2.94 -7.07 -14.08
C GLY A 156 3.30 -7.72 -12.75
N ALA A 157 2.36 -7.85 -11.82
CA ALA A 157 2.55 -8.47 -10.50
C ALA A 157 3.81 -7.99 -9.77
N PRO A 158 3.99 -6.67 -9.52
CA PRO A 158 5.20 -6.15 -8.88
C PRO A 158 5.38 -6.72 -7.47
N PRO A 159 6.63 -6.86 -6.99
CA PRO A 159 6.93 -7.41 -5.66
C PRO A 159 6.23 -6.65 -4.52
N LEU A 160 6.18 -5.32 -4.59
CA LEU A 160 5.54 -4.47 -3.59
C LEU A 160 4.23 -3.87 -4.12
N LEU A 161 3.14 -4.04 -3.38
CA LEU A 161 1.83 -3.43 -3.67
C LEU A 161 1.51 -2.37 -2.61
N ILE A 162 1.13 -1.18 -3.04
CA ILE A 162 0.83 -0.04 -2.15
C ILE A 162 -0.58 0.46 -2.44
N PHE A 163 -1.41 0.51 -1.39
CA PHE A 163 -2.79 0.97 -1.43
C PHE A 163 -2.98 2.09 -0.41
N ASP A 164 -3.00 3.35 -0.87
CA ASP A 164 -3.25 4.49 0.01
C ASP A 164 -4.75 4.79 0.06
N GLU A 165 -5.40 4.36 1.15
CA GLU A 165 -6.85 4.45 1.40
C GLU A 165 -7.75 3.96 0.25
N SER A 166 -7.15 3.33 -0.77
CA SER A 166 -7.81 2.97 -2.03
C SER A 166 -8.90 1.89 -1.87
N LEU A 167 -8.90 1.16 -0.75
CA LEU A 167 -9.93 0.14 -0.47
C LEU A 167 -11.21 0.73 0.10
N ASN A 168 -11.18 1.95 0.64
CA ASN A 168 -12.32 2.57 1.30
C ASN A 168 -13.45 3.01 0.36
N GLY A 169 -13.13 3.22 -0.93
CA GLY A 169 -14.10 3.66 -1.95
C GLY A 169 -14.76 2.54 -2.75
N LEU A 170 -14.47 1.28 -2.42
CA LEU A 170 -14.98 0.12 -3.16
C LEU A 170 -16.35 -0.33 -2.65
N ASP A 171 -17.19 -0.83 -3.57
CA ASP A 171 -18.37 -1.59 -3.18
C ASP A 171 -17.96 -2.93 -2.50
N PRO A 172 -18.84 -3.55 -1.68
CA PRO A 172 -18.48 -4.74 -0.91
C PRO A 172 -17.94 -5.90 -1.73
N LEU A 173 -18.46 -6.12 -2.95
CA LEU A 173 -18.01 -7.20 -3.82
C LEU A 173 -16.60 -6.94 -4.34
N ALA A 174 -16.35 -5.74 -4.84
CA ALA A 174 -15.02 -5.33 -5.29
C ALA A 174 -13.99 -5.36 -4.15
N ALA A 175 -14.35 -4.87 -2.96
CA ALA A 175 -13.49 -4.94 -1.78
C ALA A 175 -13.13 -6.38 -1.40
N PHE A 176 -14.10 -7.30 -1.43
CA PHE A 176 -13.88 -8.72 -1.18
C PHE A 176 -12.90 -9.32 -2.21
N GLU A 177 -13.12 -9.06 -3.51
CA GLU A 177 -12.26 -9.57 -4.58
C GLU A 177 -10.83 -9.03 -4.47
N VAL A 178 -10.65 -7.73 -4.21
CA VAL A 178 -9.32 -7.13 -4.03
C VAL A 178 -8.60 -7.75 -2.83
N LYS A 179 -9.26 -7.88 -1.69
CA LYS A 179 -8.69 -8.53 -0.50
C LYS A 179 -8.27 -9.97 -0.78
N ARG A 180 -9.07 -10.71 -1.55
CA ARG A 180 -8.77 -12.09 -1.95
C ARG A 180 -7.53 -12.16 -2.86
N ILE A 181 -7.39 -11.23 -3.80
CA ILE A 181 -6.24 -11.13 -4.69
C ILE A 181 -4.97 -10.80 -3.89
N ILE A 182 -5.02 -9.78 -3.02
CA ILE A 182 -3.88 -9.40 -2.17
C ILE A 182 -3.41 -10.59 -1.32
N ARG A 183 -4.34 -11.32 -0.69
CA ARG A 183 -3.98 -12.52 0.08
C ARG A 183 -3.34 -13.62 -0.78
N ALA A 184 -3.87 -13.88 -1.96
CA ALA A 184 -3.32 -14.88 -2.86
C ALA A 184 -1.90 -14.52 -3.31
N LEU A 185 -1.64 -13.24 -3.59
CA LEU A 185 -0.31 -12.74 -3.94
C LEU A 185 0.66 -12.86 -2.75
N ALA A 186 0.28 -12.45 -1.56
CA ALA A 186 1.10 -12.60 -0.37
C ALA A 186 1.42 -14.08 -0.08
N LEU A 187 0.42 -14.97 -0.13
CA LEU A 187 0.60 -16.42 0.06
C LEU A 187 1.51 -17.07 -0.99
N SER A 188 1.69 -16.45 -2.17
CA SER A 188 2.65 -16.94 -3.17
C SER A 188 4.11 -16.82 -2.71
N GLY A 189 4.38 -16.05 -1.63
CA GLY A 189 5.73 -15.84 -1.08
C GLY A 189 6.64 -15.00 -1.98
N ARG A 190 6.09 -14.22 -2.91
CA ARG A 190 6.84 -13.35 -3.84
C ARG A 190 6.46 -11.88 -3.75
N HIS A 191 5.37 -11.56 -3.06
CA HIS A 191 4.82 -10.22 -2.98
C HIS A 191 4.62 -9.81 -1.52
N ALA A 192 4.70 -8.50 -1.27
CA ALA A 192 4.26 -7.86 -0.06
C ALA A 192 3.26 -6.74 -0.40
N ALA A 193 2.39 -6.40 0.55
CA ALA A 193 1.44 -5.31 0.39
C ALA A 193 1.50 -4.35 1.57
N SER A 194 1.36 -3.04 1.30
CA SER A 194 1.11 -2.00 2.31
C SER A 194 -0.25 -1.37 2.05
N ILE A 195 -1.11 -1.37 3.05
CA ILE A 195 -2.48 -0.85 2.96
C ILE A 195 -2.63 0.22 4.03
N SER A 196 -2.72 1.49 3.63
CA SER A 196 -3.06 2.54 4.56
C SER A 196 -4.57 2.59 4.79
N THR A 197 -4.96 2.75 6.04
CA THR A 197 -6.37 2.89 6.42
C THR A 197 -6.51 3.61 7.76
N HIS A 198 -7.63 4.28 7.94
CA HIS A 198 -8.08 4.78 9.24
C HIS A 198 -9.16 3.87 9.87
N VAL A 199 -9.56 2.80 9.17
CA VAL A 199 -10.53 1.81 9.63
C VAL A 199 -9.79 0.69 10.35
N VAL A 200 -9.68 0.80 11.67
CA VAL A 200 -8.90 -0.11 12.52
C VAL A 200 -9.42 -1.55 12.42
N GLU A 201 -10.73 -1.73 12.41
CA GLU A 201 -11.41 -3.02 12.38
C GLU A 201 -11.14 -3.83 11.08
N ALA A 202 -10.71 -3.15 10.01
CA ALA A 202 -10.40 -3.82 8.76
C ALA A 202 -9.04 -4.54 8.76
N VAL A 203 -8.15 -4.18 9.69
CA VAL A 203 -6.75 -4.62 9.71
C VAL A 203 -6.60 -6.08 10.13
N PRO A 204 -7.16 -6.54 11.27
CA PRO A 204 -6.95 -7.94 11.71
C PRO A 204 -7.50 -8.98 10.73
N GLY A 205 -8.52 -8.59 9.95
CA GLY A 205 -9.15 -9.47 8.97
C GLY A 205 -8.38 -9.63 7.66
N LEU A 206 -7.36 -8.80 7.39
CA LEU A 206 -6.62 -8.80 6.12
C LEU A 206 -5.10 -8.85 6.30
N CYS A 207 -4.58 -8.05 7.24
CA CYS A 207 -3.16 -7.81 7.40
C CYS A 207 -2.48 -8.90 8.21
N THR A 208 -1.19 -9.13 7.93
CA THR A 208 -0.32 -10.01 8.72
C THR A 208 0.49 -9.22 9.74
N ARG A 209 0.65 -7.91 9.54
CA ARG A 209 1.33 -6.97 10.43
C ARG A 209 0.58 -5.64 10.42
N ALA A 210 0.78 -4.83 11.46
CA ALA A 210 0.23 -3.48 11.51
C ALA A 210 1.23 -2.51 12.13
N VAL A 211 1.22 -1.27 11.65
CA VAL A 211 2.00 -0.16 12.18
C VAL A 211 1.05 1.02 12.39
N LEU A 212 1.11 1.61 13.58
CA LEU A 212 0.41 2.86 13.91
C LEU A 212 1.35 4.03 13.73
N LEU A 213 1.01 4.93 12.83
CA LEU A 213 1.68 6.21 12.63
C LEU A 213 0.94 7.30 13.39
N ALA A 214 1.62 7.99 14.28
CA ALA A 214 1.13 9.17 14.99
C ALA A 214 2.21 10.25 14.98
N ASP A 215 1.83 11.49 14.70
CA ASP A 215 2.74 12.66 14.65
C ASP A 215 4.02 12.42 13.84
N GLY A 216 3.86 11.72 12.70
CA GLY A 216 4.95 11.42 11.80
C GLY A 216 5.95 10.37 12.30
N ARG A 217 5.63 9.63 13.35
CA ARG A 217 6.46 8.57 13.94
C ARG A 217 5.72 7.26 14.07
N ILE A 218 6.44 6.15 14.12
CA ILE A 218 5.84 4.86 14.46
C ILE A 218 5.59 4.84 15.97
N ALA A 219 4.32 4.92 16.36
CA ALA A 219 3.89 4.83 17.75
C ALA A 219 3.82 3.37 18.22
N ARG A 220 3.44 2.44 17.32
CA ARG A 220 3.32 1.03 17.64
C ARG A 220 3.53 0.17 16.39
N ASP A 221 4.15 -0.98 16.55
CA ASP A 221 4.29 -2.04 15.54
C ASP A 221 3.76 -3.34 16.13
N TRP A 222 2.85 -4.00 15.40
CA TRP A 222 2.31 -5.31 15.73
C TRP A 222 2.83 -6.32 14.72
N ASP A 223 3.58 -7.30 15.19
CA ASP A 223 3.98 -8.46 14.40
C ASP A 223 2.81 -9.40 14.09
N ALA A 224 3.06 -10.41 13.26
CA ALA A 224 2.03 -11.37 12.85
C ALA A 224 1.40 -12.12 14.04
N ARG A 225 2.19 -12.41 15.09
CA ARG A 225 1.72 -13.12 16.29
C ARG A 225 0.80 -12.20 17.12
N GLN A 226 1.26 -10.99 17.39
CA GLN A 226 0.51 -10.00 18.16
C GLN A 226 -0.82 -9.64 17.48
N LEU A 227 -0.80 -9.45 16.15
CA LEU A 227 -2.02 -9.15 15.40
C LEU A 227 -2.98 -10.35 15.36
N ALA A 228 -2.47 -11.58 15.19
CA ALA A 228 -3.30 -12.78 15.23
C ALA A 228 -3.91 -13.02 16.62
N GLU A 229 -3.19 -12.69 17.69
CA GLU A 229 -3.70 -12.80 19.07
C GLU A 229 -4.80 -11.77 19.34
N ALA A 230 -4.57 -10.52 18.94
CA ALA A 230 -5.57 -9.46 19.03
C ALA A 230 -6.86 -9.79 18.26
N ASN A 231 -6.76 -10.49 17.12
CA ASN A 231 -7.91 -10.90 16.31
C ASN A 231 -8.77 -12.01 16.95
N ARG A 232 -8.29 -12.67 18.03
CA ARG A 232 -9.06 -13.73 18.71
C ARG A 232 -10.20 -13.19 19.55
N THR A 233 -10.09 -11.95 20.01
CA THR A 233 -11.08 -11.30 20.86
C THR A 233 -11.63 -10.08 20.14
N PRO A 234 -12.92 -10.00 19.83
CA PRO A 234 -13.53 -8.83 19.21
C PRO A 234 -13.22 -7.55 19.98
N GLY A 235 -12.79 -6.51 19.30
CA GLY A 235 -12.46 -5.21 19.88
C GLY A 235 -11.10 -5.11 20.60
N ALA A 236 -10.35 -6.22 20.71
CA ALA A 236 -9.06 -6.20 21.40
C ALA A 236 -7.99 -5.40 20.63
N PHE A 237 -7.99 -5.49 19.31
CA PHE A 237 -7.07 -4.73 18.48
C PHE A 237 -7.36 -3.24 18.54
N GLU A 238 -8.63 -2.85 18.43
CA GLU A 238 -9.10 -1.46 18.56
C GLU A 238 -8.70 -0.87 19.91
N ALA A 239 -8.93 -1.62 20.99
CA ALA A 239 -8.53 -1.20 22.34
C ALA A 239 -7.01 -1.04 22.48
N ASP A 240 -6.20 -1.87 21.80
CA ASP A 240 -4.75 -1.76 21.83
C ASP A 240 -4.27 -0.53 21.02
N VAL A 241 -4.87 -0.26 19.86
CA VAL A 241 -4.63 0.96 19.09
C VAL A 241 -4.96 2.22 19.89
N MET A 242 -6.10 2.23 20.58
CA MET A 242 -6.50 3.37 21.41
C MET A 242 -5.51 3.62 22.56
N ARG A 243 -5.08 2.57 23.26
CA ARG A 243 -4.04 2.69 24.30
C ARG A 243 -2.73 3.25 23.75
N ALA A 244 -2.32 2.83 22.56
CA ALA A 244 -1.10 3.34 21.92
C ALA A 244 -1.21 4.84 21.57
N LEU A 245 -2.39 5.30 21.13
CA LEU A 245 -2.64 6.72 20.85
C LEU A 245 -2.66 7.55 22.13
N GLU A 246 -3.28 7.05 23.21
CA GLU A 246 -3.32 7.71 24.52
C GLU A 246 -1.91 7.86 25.13
N ALA A 247 -1.08 6.81 25.03
CA ALA A 247 0.30 6.84 25.51
C ALA A 247 1.12 7.91 24.76
N GLN A 248 0.98 7.99 23.43
CA GLN A 248 1.65 9.01 22.62
C GLN A 248 1.21 10.43 22.97
N ALA A 249 -0.09 10.64 23.19
CA ALA A 249 -0.61 11.96 23.57
C ALA A 249 -0.13 12.43 24.95
N ALA A 250 0.25 11.50 25.83
CA ALA A 250 0.80 11.81 27.16
C ALA A 250 2.32 12.17 27.12
N GLU A 251 3.02 11.81 26.05
CA GLU A 251 4.46 12.08 25.84
C GLU A 251 4.74 13.36 25.03
N ALA A 252 3.71 13.94 24.39
CA ALA A 252 3.80 15.12 23.51
C ALA A 252 3.53 16.42 24.28
#